data_a5af516dba08a7446ccc2458eb434bda
#
_entry.id   a5af516dba08a7446ccc2458eb434bda
#
_cell.length_a   1.000
_cell.length_b   1.000
_cell.length_c   1.000
_cell.angle_alpha   90.00
_cell.angle_beta   90.00
_cell.angle_gamma   90.00
#
_symmetry.space_group_name_H-M   'P 1'
#
loop_
_entity.id
_entity.type
_entity.pdbx_description
1 polymer ?
#
loop_
_entity_poly.entity_id
_entity_poly.type
_entity_poly.pdbx_seq_one_letter_code
_entity_poly.pdbx_strand_id
1 'polypeptide(L)'
;GRITDAQGRVVNFENTVIVMTSNAGSDRRDGSVGFGRTVSEQTKEKAMKALSEFLRPEFINRVDEIVCFNRLTEENFRGIAAIMLGELKDSLLEHGVTLMWDDGVIDELVKKSYSVTYGARNLRRTIQREIEDGVAERIIDSYEHPISQVKLTGSDGKIEILAL
;
A
#
# COMPACT_ATOMS: atom_id res chain seq x y z
N GLY A 1 14.36 11.08 -26.81
CA GLY A 1 13.24 11.67 -26.06
C GLY A 1 12.01 12.01 -26.91
N ARG A 2 11.86 11.47 -28.16
CA ARG A 2 10.70 11.76 -29.03
C ARG A 2 10.05 10.50 -29.53
N ILE A 3 8.72 10.52 -29.62
CA ILE A 3 7.92 9.44 -30.20
C ILE A 3 7.00 10.06 -31.25
N THR A 4 6.83 9.37 -32.37
CA THR A 4 5.81 9.74 -33.37
C THR A 4 4.61 8.85 -33.16
N ASP A 5 3.42 9.45 -32.92
CA ASP A 5 2.18 8.72 -32.76
C ASP A 5 1.66 8.15 -34.08
N ALA A 6 0.58 7.35 -34.01
CA ALA A 6 -0.02 6.73 -35.19
C ALA A 6 -0.61 7.75 -36.20
N GLN A 7 -0.82 9.00 -35.78
CA GLN A 7 -1.27 10.11 -36.63
C GLN A 7 -0.15 10.96 -37.20
N GLY A 8 1.13 10.58 -36.97
CA GLY A 8 2.31 11.31 -37.46
C GLY A 8 2.71 12.51 -36.60
N ARG A 9 2.12 12.71 -35.42
CA ARG A 9 2.49 13.81 -34.51
C ARG A 9 3.72 13.44 -33.70
N VAL A 10 4.68 14.35 -33.60
CA VAL A 10 5.88 14.16 -32.79
C VAL A 10 5.61 14.61 -31.37
N VAL A 11 5.74 13.71 -30.41
CA VAL A 11 5.63 13.99 -28.97
C VAL A 11 7.02 13.99 -28.36
N ASN A 12 7.36 15.05 -27.63
CA ASN A 12 8.66 15.21 -26.97
C ASN A 12 8.58 14.77 -25.50
N PHE A 13 9.49 13.90 -25.10
CA PHE A 13 9.65 13.36 -23.74
C PHE A 13 10.97 13.76 -23.07
N GLU A 14 11.70 14.74 -23.63
CA GLU A 14 13.04 15.13 -23.13
C GLU A 14 13.02 15.61 -21.67
N ASN A 15 11.93 16.24 -21.23
CA ASN A 15 11.77 16.79 -19.89
C ASN A 15 10.75 15.96 -19.06
N THR A 16 10.68 14.64 -19.27
CA THR A 16 9.75 13.76 -18.56
C THR A 16 10.49 12.69 -17.77
N VAL A 17 9.87 12.27 -16.66
CA VAL A 17 10.25 11.06 -15.95
C VAL A 17 9.31 9.94 -16.40
N ILE A 18 9.88 8.88 -16.98
CA ILE A 18 9.10 7.72 -17.44
C ILE A 18 9.25 6.61 -16.40
N VAL A 19 8.14 6.19 -15.80
CA VAL A 19 8.11 5.11 -14.83
C VAL A 19 7.34 3.93 -15.42
N MET A 20 7.97 2.76 -15.39
CA MET A 20 7.34 1.49 -15.79
C MET A 20 7.21 0.59 -14.57
N THR A 21 6.06 -0.04 -14.41
CA THR A 21 5.82 -1.02 -13.36
C THR A 21 5.62 -2.41 -13.94
N SER A 22 6.17 -3.42 -13.29
CA SER A 22 6.05 -4.82 -13.67
C SER A 22 6.04 -5.72 -12.44
N ASN A 23 5.38 -6.87 -12.53
CA ASN A 23 5.46 -7.95 -11.56
C ASN A 23 6.47 -9.04 -11.96
N ALA A 24 7.41 -8.72 -12.84
CA ALA A 24 8.43 -9.67 -13.30
C ALA A 24 9.20 -10.29 -12.11
N GLY A 25 9.29 -11.61 -12.09
CA GLY A 25 9.98 -12.36 -11.04
C GLY A 25 9.19 -12.60 -9.75
N SER A 26 7.95 -12.08 -9.63
CA SER A 26 7.11 -12.28 -8.44
C SER A 26 6.65 -13.73 -8.25
N ASP A 27 6.48 -14.49 -9.33
CA ASP A 27 5.93 -15.85 -9.32
C ASP A 27 6.98 -16.94 -9.05
N ARG A 28 8.27 -16.58 -9.04
CA ARG A 28 9.33 -17.54 -8.77
C ARG A 28 9.44 -17.81 -7.27
N ARG A 29 8.93 -18.96 -6.83
CA ARG A 29 9.08 -19.47 -5.46
C ARG A 29 10.55 -19.51 -5.07
N ASP A 30 10.84 -19.21 -3.81
CA ASP A 30 12.19 -19.18 -3.27
C ASP A 30 12.86 -20.56 -3.38
N GLY A 31 13.68 -20.72 -4.40
CA GLY A 31 14.60 -21.84 -4.50
C GLY A 31 15.92 -21.44 -3.86
N SER A 32 16.30 -22.16 -2.81
CA SER A 32 17.63 -22.23 -2.21
C SER A 32 18.24 -20.89 -1.75
N VAL A 33 18.27 -20.71 -0.44
CA VAL A 33 19.04 -19.67 0.26
C VAL A 33 20.53 -19.98 0.06
N GLY A 34 21.18 -19.27 -0.84
CA GLY A 34 22.64 -19.26 -0.94
C GLY A 34 23.24 -18.55 0.28
N PHE A 35 24.22 -19.16 0.93
CA PHE A 35 24.93 -18.60 2.06
C PHE A 35 25.60 -17.26 1.67
N GLY A 36 25.31 -16.17 2.40
CA GLY A 36 26.11 -14.94 2.40
C GLY A 36 25.55 -13.72 1.64
N ARG A 37 24.32 -13.76 1.06
CA ARG A 37 23.71 -12.58 0.39
C ARG A 37 22.48 -12.08 1.14
N THR A 38 22.23 -10.77 1.11
CA THR A 38 21.04 -10.19 1.69
C THR A 38 19.79 -10.55 0.86
N VAL A 39 18.63 -10.63 1.51
CA VAL A 39 17.34 -10.91 0.84
C VAL A 39 17.05 -9.88 -0.27
N SER A 40 17.47 -8.64 -0.07
CA SER A 40 17.31 -7.54 -1.03
C SER A 40 18.12 -7.77 -2.31
N GLU A 41 19.40 -8.18 -2.19
CA GLU A 41 20.27 -8.46 -3.35
C GLU A 41 19.76 -9.64 -4.17
N GLN A 42 19.30 -10.69 -3.50
CA GLN A 42 18.70 -11.87 -4.19
C GLN A 42 17.42 -11.49 -4.94
N THR A 43 16.59 -10.63 -4.35
CA THR A 43 15.37 -10.14 -5.00
C THR A 43 15.70 -9.33 -6.24
N LYS A 44 16.71 -8.47 -6.19
CA LYS A 44 17.16 -7.66 -7.31
C LYS A 44 17.73 -8.53 -8.46
N GLU A 45 18.55 -9.52 -8.14
CA GLU A 45 19.09 -10.47 -9.14
C GLU A 45 17.97 -11.27 -9.83
N LYS A 46 16.98 -11.75 -9.05
CA LYS A 46 15.82 -12.47 -9.60
C LYS A 46 15.00 -11.57 -10.52
N ALA A 47 14.74 -10.34 -10.12
CA ALA A 47 14.01 -9.37 -10.91
C ALA A 47 14.77 -9.04 -12.22
N MET A 48 16.08 -8.82 -12.15
CA MET A 48 16.91 -8.57 -13.33
C MET A 48 16.89 -9.75 -14.31
N LYS A 49 17.00 -10.98 -13.80
CA LYS A 49 16.90 -12.18 -14.63
C LYS A 49 15.54 -12.30 -15.30
N ALA A 50 14.46 -12.04 -14.55
CA ALA A 50 13.11 -12.07 -15.10
C ALA A 50 12.88 -10.97 -16.15
N LEU A 51 13.41 -9.76 -15.93
CA LEU A 51 13.37 -8.68 -16.91
C LEU A 51 14.11 -9.04 -18.21
N SER A 52 15.27 -9.69 -18.11
CA SER A 52 16.09 -10.11 -19.26
C SER A 52 15.42 -11.17 -20.15
N GLU A 53 14.38 -11.85 -19.64
CA GLU A 53 13.63 -12.86 -20.41
C GLU A 53 12.65 -12.23 -21.42
N PHE A 54 12.17 -11.01 -21.16
CA PHE A 54 11.21 -10.34 -22.06
C PHE A 54 11.64 -8.96 -22.55
N LEU A 55 12.61 -8.31 -21.90
CA LEU A 55 13.19 -7.06 -22.36
C LEU A 55 14.54 -7.31 -23.03
N ARG A 56 14.76 -6.67 -24.17
CA ARG A 56 16.04 -6.75 -24.87
C ARG A 56 17.14 -6.06 -24.05
N PRO A 57 18.39 -6.58 -24.09
CA PRO A 57 19.51 -5.98 -23.38
C PRO A 57 19.72 -4.50 -23.69
N GLU A 58 19.50 -4.09 -24.96
CA GLU A 58 19.64 -2.70 -25.39
C GLU A 58 18.62 -1.78 -24.73
N PHE A 59 17.44 -2.31 -24.36
CA PHE A 59 16.42 -1.56 -23.62
C PHE A 59 16.81 -1.44 -22.16
N ILE A 60 17.21 -2.54 -21.51
CA ILE A 60 17.62 -2.56 -20.11
C ILE A 60 18.78 -1.59 -19.86
N ASN A 61 19.74 -1.52 -20.78
CA ASN A 61 20.90 -0.63 -20.69
C ASN A 61 20.54 0.88 -20.83
N ARG A 62 19.32 1.19 -21.22
CA ARG A 62 18.81 2.59 -21.31
C ARG A 62 17.93 2.96 -20.14
N VAL A 63 17.67 2.05 -19.21
CA VAL A 63 16.96 2.32 -17.98
C VAL A 63 17.93 2.89 -16.97
N ASP A 64 17.65 4.08 -16.46
CA ASP A 64 18.54 4.76 -15.52
C ASP A 64 18.55 4.06 -14.16
N GLU A 65 17.38 3.58 -13.70
CA GLU A 65 17.27 2.92 -12.39
C GLU A 65 16.23 1.79 -12.41
N ILE A 66 16.56 0.68 -11.78
CA ILE A 66 15.64 -0.44 -11.53
C ILE A 66 15.45 -0.61 -10.04
N VAL A 67 14.23 -0.27 -9.58
CA VAL A 67 13.83 -0.36 -8.18
C VAL A 67 13.03 -1.63 -7.95
N CYS A 68 13.51 -2.48 -7.03
CA CYS A 68 12.81 -3.67 -6.59
C CYS A 68 12.14 -3.41 -5.25
N PHE A 69 10.81 -3.56 -5.19
CA PHE A 69 10.08 -3.46 -3.93
C PHE A 69 10.24 -4.74 -3.12
N ASN A 70 10.60 -4.58 -1.86
CA ASN A 70 10.68 -5.68 -0.91
C ASN A 70 9.29 -6.15 -0.47
N ARG A 71 9.20 -7.38 0.02
CA ARG A 71 7.99 -7.86 0.69
C ARG A 71 7.77 -7.06 1.97
N LEU A 72 6.51 -6.78 2.28
CA LEU A 72 6.14 -6.07 3.50
C LEU A 72 6.28 -6.99 4.72
N THR A 73 6.96 -6.51 5.75
CA THR A 73 7.01 -7.14 7.07
C THR A 73 5.77 -6.73 7.88
N GLU A 74 5.53 -7.40 9.00
CA GLU A 74 4.47 -7.02 9.93
C GLU A 74 4.66 -5.59 10.47
N GLU A 75 5.91 -5.21 10.75
CA GLU A 75 6.23 -3.84 11.18
C GLU A 75 5.90 -2.80 10.09
N ASN A 76 6.18 -3.11 8.83
CA ASN A 76 5.76 -2.24 7.73
C ASN A 76 4.23 -2.12 7.65
N PHE A 77 3.50 -3.22 7.91
CA PHE A 77 2.04 -3.19 7.97
C PHE A 77 1.51 -2.27 9.06
N ARG A 78 2.12 -2.29 10.25
CA ARG A 78 1.81 -1.37 11.36
C ARG A 78 1.98 0.09 10.94
N GLY A 79 3.11 0.41 10.32
CA GLY A 79 3.38 1.75 9.80
C GLY A 79 2.36 2.19 8.74
N ILE A 80 2.01 1.29 7.80
CA ILE A 80 1.01 1.56 6.76
C ILE A 80 -0.39 1.75 7.39
N ALA A 81 -0.78 0.94 8.38
CA ALA A 81 -2.04 1.08 9.08
C ALA A 81 -2.14 2.46 9.78
N ALA A 82 -1.08 2.89 10.45
CA ALA A 82 -1.03 4.19 11.10
C ALA A 82 -1.17 5.36 10.10
N ILE A 83 -0.51 5.27 8.94
CA ILE A 83 -0.65 6.26 7.86
C ILE A 83 -2.09 6.31 7.34
N MET A 84 -2.70 5.16 7.05
CA MET A 84 -4.07 5.10 6.55
C MET A 84 -5.11 5.62 7.56
N LEU A 85 -4.92 5.32 8.85
CA LEU A 85 -5.75 5.90 9.91
C LEU A 85 -5.53 7.40 10.06
N GLY A 86 -4.30 7.88 9.83
CA GLY A 86 -3.98 9.31 9.78
C GLY A 86 -4.72 10.02 8.64
N GLU A 87 -4.71 9.46 7.43
CA GLU A 87 -5.46 9.99 6.28
C GLU A 87 -6.98 10.05 6.57
N LEU A 88 -7.52 9.00 7.19
CA LEU A 88 -8.92 8.97 7.60
C LEU A 88 -9.23 10.04 8.67
N LYS A 89 -8.33 10.21 9.64
CA LYS A 89 -8.45 11.25 10.68
C LYS A 89 -8.51 12.65 10.07
N ASP A 90 -7.61 12.95 9.12
CA ASP A 90 -7.55 14.25 8.46
C ASP A 90 -8.82 14.50 7.64
N SER A 91 -9.31 13.49 6.93
CA SER A 91 -10.58 13.57 6.17
C SER A 91 -11.78 13.80 7.09
N LEU A 92 -11.87 13.11 8.22
CA LEU A 92 -12.96 13.31 9.19
C LEU A 92 -12.88 14.69 9.86
N LEU A 93 -11.68 15.19 10.12
CA LEU A 93 -11.47 16.51 10.71
C LEU A 93 -11.99 17.63 9.81
N GLU A 94 -11.87 17.49 8.48
CA GLU A 94 -12.47 18.43 7.52
C GLU A 94 -13.99 18.52 7.63
N HIS A 95 -14.61 17.44 8.15
CA HIS A 95 -16.06 17.38 8.40
C HIS A 95 -16.43 17.67 9.87
N GLY A 96 -15.48 18.17 10.66
CA GLY A 96 -15.68 18.55 12.07
C GLY A 96 -15.68 17.38 13.05
N VAL A 97 -15.26 16.18 12.63
CA VAL A 97 -15.21 14.99 13.48
C VAL A 97 -13.75 14.65 13.80
N THR A 98 -13.42 14.56 15.08
CA THR A 98 -12.09 14.16 15.55
C THR A 98 -12.00 12.65 15.72
N LEU A 99 -11.09 11.99 14.99
CA LEU A 99 -10.81 10.56 15.14
C LEU A 99 -9.64 10.32 16.09
N MET A 100 -9.82 9.40 17.05
CA MET A 100 -8.77 8.91 17.95
C MET A 100 -8.78 7.38 17.98
N TRP A 101 -7.61 6.77 18.17
CA TRP A 101 -7.46 5.31 18.32
C TRP A 101 -6.36 4.96 19.31
N ASP A 102 -6.43 3.76 19.86
CA ASP A 102 -5.37 3.14 20.66
C ASP A 102 -4.50 2.19 19.83
N ASP A 103 -3.40 1.75 20.41
CA ASP A 103 -2.46 0.82 19.74
C ASP A 103 -3.10 -0.53 19.43
N GLY A 104 -4.11 -0.95 20.21
CA GLY A 104 -4.85 -2.18 19.99
C GLY A 104 -5.57 -2.21 18.64
N VAL A 105 -6.02 -1.06 18.13
CA VAL A 105 -6.65 -0.95 16.80
C VAL A 105 -5.65 -1.36 15.71
N ILE A 106 -4.41 -0.87 15.78
CA ILE A 106 -3.36 -1.23 14.81
C ILE A 106 -3.05 -2.73 14.91
N ASP A 107 -2.95 -3.27 16.12
CA ASP A 107 -2.72 -4.70 16.35
C ASP A 107 -3.80 -5.56 15.72
N GLU A 108 -5.07 -5.21 15.93
CA GLU A 108 -6.19 -5.96 15.36
C GLU A 108 -6.28 -5.82 13.84
N LEU A 109 -6.01 -4.63 13.28
CA LEU A 109 -5.94 -4.44 11.82
C LEU A 109 -4.85 -5.31 11.20
N VAL A 110 -3.66 -5.35 11.81
CA VAL A 110 -2.56 -6.18 11.33
C VAL A 110 -2.91 -7.66 11.41
N LYS A 111 -3.41 -8.15 12.55
CA LYS A 111 -3.83 -9.56 12.71
C LYS A 111 -4.84 -10.00 11.65
N LYS A 112 -5.83 -9.15 11.34
CA LYS A 112 -6.90 -9.45 10.37
C LYS A 112 -6.45 -9.35 8.93
N SER A 113 -5.46 -8.51 8.62
CA SER A 113 -5.12 -8.15 7.24
C SER A 113 -3.75 -8.60 6.77
N TYR A 114 -2.84 -8.96 7.70
CA TYR A 114 -1.48 -9.33 7.33
C TYR A 114 -1.47 -10.56 6.41
N SER A 115 -0.90 -10.36 5.24
CA SER A 115 -0.73 -11.43 4.26
C SER A 115 0.49 -11.14 3.40
N VAL A 116 1.42 -12.08 3.40
CA VAL A 116 2.62 -12.02 2.55
C VAL A 116 2.25 -12.05 1.05
N THR A 117 1.11 -12.67 0.71
CA THR A 117 0.68 -12.86 -0.68
C THR A 117 -0.03 -11.64 -1.24
N TYR A 118 -0.93 -11.04 -0.46
CA TYR A 118 -1.82 -9.96 -0.95
C TYR A 118 -1.33 -8.56 -0.59
N GLY A 119 -0.29 -8.45 0.26
CA GLY A 119 0.27 -7.16 0.67
C GLY A 119 -0.76 -6.25 1.33
N ALA A 120 -0.53 -4.94 1.26
CA ALA A 120 -1.37 -3.92 1.93
C ALA A 120 -2.79 -3.75 1.35
N ARG A 121 -3.16 -4.43 0.26
CA ARG A 121 -4.53 -4.35 -0.30
C ARG A 121 -5.59 -4.84 0.67
N ASN A 122 -5.29 -5.92 1.42
CA ASN A 122 -6.18 -6.44 2.43
C ASN A 122 -6.35 -5.46 3.59
N LEU A 123 -5.28 -4.76 3.98
CA LEU A 123 -5.32 -3.77 5.05
C LEU A 123 -6.29 -2.63 4.71
N ARG A 124 -6.21 -2.05 3.50
CA ARG A 124 -7.16 -1.00 3.06
C ARG A 124 -8.61 -1.48 3.11
N ARG A 125 -8.88 -2.68 2.59
CA ARG A 125 -10.24 -3.26 2.64
C ARG A 125 -10.72 -3.52 4.06
N THR A 126 -9.81 -3.92 4.95
CA THR A 126 -10.13 -4.17 6.35
C THR A 126 -10.46 -2.84 7.06
N ILE A 127 -9.67 -1.79 6.86
CA ILE A 127 -9.94 -0.45 7.40
C ILE A 127 -11.29 0.05 6.89
N GLN A 128 -11.54 -0.04 5.59
CA GLN A 128 -12.81 0.39 5.02
C GLN A 128 -13.98 -0.30 5.69
N ARG A 129 -14.00 -1.63 5.70
CA ARG A 129 -15.12 -2.42 6.24
C ARG A 129 -15.29 -2.33 7.75
N GLU A 130 -14.17 -2.35 8.51
CA GLU A 130 -14.23 -2.42 9.99
C GLU A 130 -14.30 -1.05 10.65
N ILE A 131 -13.89 0.01 9.95
CA ILE A 131 -13.81 1.36 10.52
C ILE A 131 -14.61 2.36 9.69
N GLU A 132 -14.27 2.59 8.41
CA GLU A 132 -14.87 3.66 7.62
C GLU A 132 -16.39 3.49 7.49
N ASP A 133 -16.86 2.28 7.14
CA ASP A 133 -18.28 1.98 7.01
C ASP A 133 -19.02 2.18 8.36
N GLY A 134 -18.44 1.71 9.47
CA GLY A 134 -19.02 1.85 10.81
C GLY A 134 -19.00 3.28 11.34
N VAL A 135 -18.00 4.08 11.00
CA VAL A 135 -17.95 5.52 11.33
C VAL A 135 -18.99 6.28 10.52
N ALA A 136 -19.09 6.00 9.22
CA ALA A 136 -20.06 6.63 8.34
C ALA A 136 -21.51 6.36 8.80
N GLU A 137 -21.82 5.11 9.19
CA GLU A 137 -23.14 4.74 9.74
C GLU A 137 -23.48 5.59 10.97
N ARG A 138 -22.53 5.74 11.91
CA ARG A 138 -22.76 6.55 13.14
C ARG A 138 -22.94 8.03 12.84
N ILE A 139 -22.23 8.58 11.89
CA ILE A 139 -22.38 9.99 11.46
C ILE A 139 -23.78 10.19 10.86
N ILE A 140 -24.27 9.25 10.06
CA ILE A 140 -25.59 9.32 9.44
C ILE A 140 -26.69 9.19 10.50
N ASP A 141 -26.56 8.22 11.40
CA ASP A 141 -27.55 7.96 12.46
C ASP A 141 -27.67 9.13 13.47
N SER A 142 -26.58 9.90 13.63
CA SER A 142 -26.53 11.05 14.54
C SER A 142 -26.89 12.38 13.89
N TYR A 143 -27.62 12.38 12.77
CA TYR A 143 -27.98 13.60 12.03
C TYR A 143 -28.68 14.67 12.90
N GLU A 144 -29.51 14.27 13.84
CA GLU A 144 -30.20 15.21 14.78
C GLU A 144 -29.26 15.74 15.87
N HIS A 145 -28.23 14.97 16.24
CA HIS A 145 -27.23 15.32 17.25
C HIS A 145 -25.83 15.01 16.68
N PRO A 146 -25.26 15.92 15.89
CA PRO A 146 -23.99 15.68 15.21
C PRO A 146 -22.87 15.31 16.18
N ILE A 147 -22.19 14.21 15.93
CA ILE A 147 -21.03 13.77 16.69
C ILE A 147 -19.83 14.65 16.36
N SER A 148 -19.03 14.95 17.37
CA SER A 148 -17.80 15.74 17.23
C SER A 148 -16.53 14.89 17.37
N GLN A 149 -16.67 13.68 17.89
CA GLN A 149 -15.54 12.81 18.19
C GLN A 149 -15.89 11.34 17.99
N VAL A 150 -14.94 10.59 17.41
CA VAL A 150 -15.00 9.13 17.29
C VAL A 150 -13.75 8.55 17.92
N LYS A 151 -13.93 7.60 18.83
CA LYS A 151 -12.86 6.84 19.45
C LYS A 151 -12.93 5.38 19.03
N LEU A 152 -11.81 4.86 18.54
CA LEU A 152 -11.63 3.45 18.21
C LEU A 152 -10.83 2.76 19.32
N THR A 153 -11.25 1.57 19.70
CA THR A 153 -10.53 0.70 20.65
C THR A 153 -10.42 -0.70 20.06
N GLY A 154 -9.23 -1.30 20.14
CA GLY A 154 -8.95 -2.63 19.59
C GLY A 154 -8.66 -3.63 20.69
N SER A 155 -9.47 -4.69 20.82
CA SER A 155 -9.26 -5.79 21.75
C SER A 155 -9.97 -7.06 21.30
N ASP A 156 -9.44 -8.21 21.67
CA ASP A 156 -10.09 -9.54 21.53
C ASP A 156 -10.61 -9.84 20.11
N GLY A 157 -9.86 -9.44 19.09
CA GLY A 157 -10.24 -9.67 17.69
C GLY A 157 -11.30 -8.71 17.15
N LYS A 158 -11.65 -7.65 17.88
CA LYS A 158 -12.67 -6.67 17.50
C LYS A 158 -12.12 -5.24 17.56
N ILE A 159 -12.68 -4.40 16.71
CA ILE A 159 -12.48 -2.95 16.76
C ILE A 159 -13.83 -2.35 17.12
N GLU A 160 -13.89 -1.69 18.26
CA GLU A 160 -15.08 -1.00 18.73
C GLU A 160 -15.01 0.48 18.35
N ILE A 161 -16.15 1.02 17.94
CA ILE A 161 -16.30 2.41 17.50
C ILE A 161 -17.25 3.10 18.46
N LEU A 162 -16.75 4.06 19.22
CA LEU A 162 -17.52 4.91 20.12
C LEU A 162 -17.64 6.31 19.53
N ALA A 163 -18.86 6.77 19.29
CA ALA A 163 -19.17 8.12 18.83
C ALA A 163 -19.62 8.99 20.03
N LEU A 164 -19.09 10.21 20.11
CA LEU A 164 -19.31 11.17 21.19
C LEU A 164 -19.68 12.56 20.65
#